data_33e748f20e2d5c0b85762959c24442a0
#
_entry.id   33e748f20e2d5c0b85762959c24442a0
#
_cell.length_a   1.000
_cell.length_b   1.000
_cell.length_c   1.000
_cell.angle_alpha   90.00
_cell.angle_beta   90.00
_cell.angle_gamma   90.00
#
_symmetry.space_group_name_H-M   'P 1'
#
loop_
_entity.id
_entity.type
_entity.pdbx_description
1 polymer ?
#
loop_
_entity_poly.entity_id
_entity_poly.type
_entity_poly.pdbx_seq_one_letter_code
_entity_poly.pdbx_strand_id
1 'polypeptide(L)'
;MENIYKPFKSKIIGIAEQTYDTKVFRLEVKNLKYYPGQFVELSIPGIGEAPISITSSPNEDGYIDLCVRRVGNVTNALHRMKAGDYVWIRGPYGVGFPVETIKGRDIVYVAGGIGMAPLRSSLNYVLHNKKEFGRITVLYGARTPADLLFKEEFERWANECNFLVTVDSDKLPDGKPSGWKGNIGVVTTLFAKLDYSIKDAIGIVCGPPVIYKFVIQEFKKAGVPDSSIYLSLERHMKCGVGKCQHCQINNKYCCLDGPVFNYAEIKQLPESI
;
A
#
# COMPACT_ATOMS: atom_id res chain seq x y z
N MET A 1 -15.18 -8.48 25.85
CA MET A 1 -14.42 -7.63 24.91
C MET A 1 -13.08 -8.27 24.65
N GLU A 2 -12.74 -8.45 23.39
CA GLU A 2 -11.43 -8.96 23.00
C GLU A 2 -10.35 -7.91 23.35
N ASN A 3 -9.22 -8.36 23.89
CA ASN A 3 -8.16 -7.44 24.29
C ASN A 3 -7.34 -7.03 23.05
N ILE A 4 -7.63 -5.85 22.50
CA ILE A 4 -6.96 -5.29 21.31
C ILE A 4 -5.44 -5.09 21.47
N TYR A 5 -4.90 -5.15 22.68
CA TYR A 5 -3.46 -5.03 22.96
C TYR A 5 -2.74 -6.37 23.01
N LYS A 6 -3.48 -7.48 23.05
CA LYS A 6 -2.88 -8.79 23.21
C LYS A 6 -2.32 -9.28 21.88
N PRO A 7 -0.99 -9.37 21.71
CA PRO A 7 -0.43 -9.95 20.50
C PRO A 7 -0.62 -11.46 20.50
N PHE A 8 -0.73 -12.03 19.32
CA PHE A 8 -0.69 -13.49 19.12
C PHE A 8 0.52 -13.89 18.30
N LYS A 9 1.00 -15.10 18.55
CA LYS A 9 2.16 -15.67 17.90
C LYS A 9 1.80 -16.13 16.50
N SER A 10 2.61 -15.76 15.52
CA SER A 10 2.44 -16.14 14.12
C SER A 10 3.73 -16.70 13.54
N LYS A 11 3.63 -17.78 12.76
CA LYS A 11 4.78 -18.42 12.12
C LYS A 11 5.04 -17.77 10.76
N ILE A 12 6.30 -17.51 10.45
CA ILE A 12 6.72 -17.15 9.10
C ILE A 12 6.71 -18.44 8.26
N ILE A 13 5.79 -18.55 7.32
CA ILE A 13 5.65 -19.72 6.45
C ILE A 13 6.24 -19.54 5.05
N GLY A 14 6.61 -18.28 4.70
CA GLY A 14 7.24 -17.98 3.43
C GLY A 14 7.94 -16.62 3.47
N ILE A 15 8.98 -16.48 2.67
CA ILE A 15 9.70 -15.22 2.46
C ILE A 15 10.02 -15.13 0.98
N ALA A 16 9.67 -13.98 0.36
CA ALA A 16 9.98 -13.67 -1.04
C ALA A 16 10.77 -12.37 -1.12
N GLU A 17 11.93 -12.40 -1.77
CA GLU A 17 12.73 -11.22 -2.06
C GLU A 17 12.02 -10.38 -3.12
N GLN A 18 11.91 -9.07 -2.90
CA GLN A 18 11.31 -8.16 -3.86
C GLN A 18 12.35 -7.21 -4.47
N THR A 19 13.12 -6.58 -3.60
CA THR A 19 14.24 -5.71 -3.98
C THR A 19 15.43 -5.97 -3.05
N TYR A 20 16.53 -5.24 -3.23
CA TYR A 20 17.73 -5.37 -2.38
C TYR A 20 17.49 -5.07 -0.89
N ASP A 21 16.41 -4.35 -0.55
CA ASP A 21 16.08 -3.96 0.81
C ASP A 21 14.64 -4.32 1.24
N THR A 22 13.86 -4.95 0.37
CA THR A 22 12.43 -5.22 0.60
C THR A 22 12.10 -6.70 0.38
N LYS A 23 11.38 -7.29 1.34
CA LYS A 23 10.90 -8.68 1.30
C LYS A 23 9.41 -8.73 1.61
N VAL A 24 8.74 -9.73 1.07
CA VAL A 24 7.42 -10.16 1.52
C VAL A 24 7.57 -11.30 2.50
N PHE A 25 6.98 -11.15 3.68
CA PHE A 25 6.88 -12.18 4.71
C PHE A 25 5.46 -12.71 4.74
N ARG A 26 5.28 -14.00 4.50
CA ARG A 26 4.01 -14.68 4.65
C ARG A 26 3.88 -15.23 6.05
N LEU A 27 2.87 -14.78 6.77
CA LEU A 27 2.60 -15.16 8.15
C LEU A 27 1.36 -16.03 8.23
N GLU A 28 1.48 -17.16 8.91
CA GLU A 28 0.34 -18.04 9.20
C GLU A 28 -0.62 -17.36 10.17
N VAL A 29 -1.87 -17.15 9.76
CA VAL A 29 -2.92 -16.61 10.60
C VAL A 29 -4.20 -17.40 10.39
N LYS A 30 -4.98 -17.59 11.46
CA LYS A 30 -6.28 -18.26 11.38
C LYS A 30 -7.38 -17.27 11.67
N ASN A 31 -8.39 -17.22 10.79
CA ASN A 31 -9.60 -16.42 10.97
C ASN A 31 -9.35 -14.91 11.18
N LEU A 32 -8.28 -14.35 10.65
CA LEU A 32 -8.04 -12.91 10.72
C LEU A 32 -8.89 -12.20 9.66
N LYS A 33 -9.95 -11.53 10.11
CA LYS A 33 -10.79 -10.69 9.24
C LYS A 33 -10.24 -9.28 9.20
N TYR A 34 -10.03 -8.76 8.00
CA TYR A 34 -9.53 -7.40 7.79
C TYR A 34 -10.08 -6.79 6.49
N TYR A 35 -9.98 -5.48 6.37
CA TYR A 35 -10.25 -4.75 5.14
C TYR A 35 -8.95 -4.37 4.45
N PRO A 36 -8.91 -4.32 3.09
CA PRO A 36 -7.74 -3.86 2.36
C PRO A 36 -7.32 -2.46 2.84
N GLY A 37 -6.02 -2.24 3.04
CA GLY A 37 -5.48 -0.98 3.54
C GLY A 37 -5.30 -0.91 5.06
N GLN A 38 -5.80 -1.89 5.81
CA GLN A 38 -5.48 -2.03 7.23
C GLN A 38 -4.06 -2.55 7.45
N PHE A 39 -3.55 -2.40 8.67
CA PHE A 39 -2.21 -2.80 9.07
C PHE A 39 -2.23 -3.65 10.34
N VAL A 40 -1.12 -4.29 10.63
CA VAL A 40 -0.85 -4.96 11.91
C VAL A 40 0.37 -4.31 12.58
N GLU A 41 0.42 -4.35 13.89
CA GLU A 41 1.66 -4.11 14.63
C GLU A 41 2.41 -5.44 14.72
N LEU A 42 3.57 -5.51 14.08
CA LEU A 42 4.46 -6.67 14.11
C LEU A 42 5.51 -6.47 15.19
N SER A 43 5.60 -7.44 16.12
CA SER A 43 6.54 -7.41 17.24
C SER A 43 7.56 -8.54 17.14
N ILE A 44 8.80 -8.21 17.50
CA ILE A 44 9.88 -9.18 17.75
C ILE A 44 10.32 -8.99 19.20
N PRO A 45 10.13 -9.99 20.10
CA PRO A 45 10.47 -9.87 21.51
C PRO A 45 11.91 -9.45 21.73
N GLY A 46 12.10 -8.47 22.61
CA GLY A 46 13.42 -7.90 22.92
C GLY A 46 13.94 -6.87 21.90
N ILE A 47 13.26 -6.69 20.78
CA ILE A 47 13.65 -5.73 19.70
C ILE A 47 12.68 -4.57 19.62
N GLY A 48 11.36 -4.86 19.58
CA GLY A 48 10.33 -3.82 19.45
C GLY A 48 9.19 -4.20 18.54
N GLU A 49 8.42 -3.20 18.15
CA GLU A 49 7.20 -3.31 17.37
C GLU A 49 7.17 -2.26 16.25
N ALA A 50 6.56 -2.61 15.12
CA ALA A 50 6.41 -1.71 13.97
C ALA A 50 5.07 -1.96 13.25
N PRO A 51 4.38 -0.89 12.79
CA PRO A 51 3.19 -1.00 11.96
C PRO A 51 3.57 -1.43 10.55
N ILE A 52 2.91 -2.47 10.05
CA ILE A 52 3.12 -2.99 8.70
C ILE A 52 1.76 -3.19 8.03
N SER A 53 1.57 -2.59 6.86
CA SER A 53 0.35 -2.76 6.06
C SER A 53 0.19 -4.21 5.62
N ILE A 54 -1.04 -4.72 5.69
CA ILE A 54 -1.38 -6.04 5.14
C ILE A 54 -1.43 -5.91 3.62
N THR A 55 -0.64 -6.75 2.95
CA THR A 55 -0.41 -6.67 1.50
C THR A 55 -1.19 -7.76 0.73
N SER A 56 -1.56 -8.88 1.39
CA SER A 56 -2.47 -9.89 0.85
C SER A 56 -3.90 -9.37 0.72
N SER A 57 -4.68 -10.01 -0.15
CA SER A 57 -6.12 -9.76 -0.24
C SER A 57 -6.87 -10.41 0.92
N PRO A 58 -7.95 -9.82 1.47
CA PRO A 58 -8.81 -10.48 2.45
C PRO A 58 -9.48 -11.77 1.93
N ASN A 59 -9.46 -12.01 0.62
CA ASN A 59 -9.96 -13.24 0.02
C ASN A 59 -9.01 -14.44 0.20
N GLU A 60 -7.78 -14.18 0.65
CA GLU A 60 -6.82 -15.21 0.98
C GLU A 60 -7.09 -15.72 2.41
N ASP A 61 -7.07 -17.02 2.60
CA ASP A 61 -7.32 -17.65 3.91
C ASP A 61 -6.07 -18.36 4.44
N GLY A 62 -5.95 -18.37 5.75
CA GLY A 62 -4.86 -19.06 6.45
C GLY A 62 -3.55 -18.28 6.57
N TYR A 63 -3.41 -17.14 5.88
CA TYR A 63 -2.19 -16.33 5.96
C TYR A 63 -2.45 -14.84 5.66
N ILE A 64 -1.47 -14.03 6.05
CA ILE A 64 -1.32 -12.65 5.55
C ILE A 64 0.09 -12.46 4.98
N ASP A 65 0.21 -11.64 3.93
CA ASP A 65 1.49 -11.16 3.42
C ASP A 65 1.79 -9.77 3.96
N LEU A 66 3.02 -9.55 4.39
CA LEU A 66 3.55 -8.27 4.84
C LEU A 66 4.77 -7.91 3.99
N CYS A 67 4.68 -6.81 3.22
CA CYS A 67 5.81 -6.30 2.44
C CYS A 67 6.60 -5.31 3.29
N VAL A 68 7.84 -5.66 3.61
CA VAL A 68 8.65 -4.95 4.61
C VAL A 68 9.98 -4.49 4.03
N ARG A 69 10.20 -3.16 4.03
CA ARG A 69 11.50 -2.57 3.71
C ARG A 69 12.37 -2.52 4.97
N ARG A 70 13.64 -2.83 4.80
CA ARG A 70 14.66 -2.84 5.84
C ARG A 70 15.16 -1.42 6.14
N VAL A 71 14.60 -0.77 7.18
CA VAL A 71 14.91 0.63 7.51
C VAL A 71 15.21 0.90 8.99
N GLY A 72 14.81 0.03 9.92
CA GLY A 72 14.95 0.25 11.37
C GLY A 72 15.19 -1.04 12.14
N ASN A 73 15.29 -0.95 13.47
CA ASN A 73 15.66 -2.09 14.33
C ASN A 73 14.76 -3.32 14.12
N VAL A 74 13.44 -3.13 14.14
CA VAL A 74 12.47 -4.22 13.98
C VAL A 74 12.58 -4.84 12.59
N THR A 75 12.59 -4.01 11.54
CA THR A 75 12.65 -4.50 10.17
C THR A 75 14.01 -5.12 9.83
N ASN A 76 15.12 -4.62 10.40
CA ASN A 76 16.43 -5.25 10.29
C ASN A 76 16.47 -6.63 10.98
N ALA A 77 15.81 -6.77 12.15
CA ALA A 77 15.70 -8.04 12.84
C ALA A 77 14.84 -9.03 12.04
N LEU A 78 13.69 -8.59 11.53
CA LEU A 78 12.80 -9.39 10.70
C LEU A 78 13.51 -9.91 9.44
N HIS A 79 14.31 -9.07 8.76
CA HIS A 79 15.05 -9.47 7.56
C HIS A 79 16.12 -10.54 7.79
N ARG A 80 16.54 -10.78 9.05
CA ARG A 80 17.46 -11.89 9.43
C ARG A 80 16.72 -13.19 9.78
N MET A 81 15.40 -13.14 9.93
CA MET A 81 14.58 -14.31 10.25
C MET A 81 14.36 -15.20 9.02
N LYS A 82 13.96 -16.44 9.28
CA LYS A 82 13.78 -17.50 8.28
C LYS A 82 12.35 -18.04 8.32
N ALA A 83 11.93 -18.70 7.26
CA ALA A 83 10.73 -19.51 7.29
C ALA A 83 10.85 -20.57 8.42
N GLY A 84 9.81 -20.69 9.22
CA GLY A 84 9.79 -21.49 10.44
C GLY A 84 9.93 -20.68 11.74
N ASP A 85 10.52 -19.48 11.67
CA ASP A 85 10.61 -18.58 12.83
C ASP A 85 9.24 -17.97 13.18
N TYR A 86 9.16 -17.31 14.34
CA TYR A 86 7.93 -16.75 14.87
C TYR A 86 8.08 -15.27 15.16
N VAL A 87 7.04 -14.54 14.81
CA VAL A 87 6.80 -13.15 15.20
C VAL A 87 5.51 -13.04 16.02
N TRP A 88 5.26 -11.90 16.62
CA TRP A 88 3.98 -11.61 17.25
C TRP A 88 3.31 -10.50 16.49
N ILE A 89 1.99 -10.59 16.32
CA ILE A 89 1.19 -9.57 15.65
C ILE A 89 -0.04 -9.24 16.49
N ARG A 90 -0.48 -8.01 16.44
CA ARG A 90 -1.75 -7.53 16.95
C ARG A 90 -2.43 -6.64 15.92
N GLY A 91 -3.74 -6.62 15.93
CA GLY A 91 -4.56 -5.99 14.91
C GLY A 91 -5.56 -6.98 14.31
N PRO A 92 -6.18 -6.68 13.14
CA PRO A 92 -5.88 -5.54 12.26
C PRO A 92 -6.33 -4.20 12.85
N TYR A 93 -5.65 -3.12 12.46
CA TYR A 93 -5.94 -1.77 12.92
C TYR A 93 -6.14 -0.82 11.73
N GLY A 94 -6.71 0.34 12.05
CA GLY A 94 -6.94 1.43 11.11
C GLY A 94 -8.15 1.24 10.22
N VAL A 95 -8.43 2.26 9.42
CA VAL A 95 -9.50 2.32 8.43
C VAL A 95 -8.95 1.84 7.09
N GLY A 96 -9.60 0.88 6.46
CA GLY A 96 -9.24 0.35 5.15
C GLY A 96 -9.79 1.17 3.99
N PHE A 97 -9.43 0.77 2.77
CA PHE A 97 -10.01 1.33 1.55
C PHE A 97 -11.53 1.04 1.50
N PRO A 98 -12.34 1.97 0.98
CA PRO A 98 -13.80 1.88 1.04
C PRO A 98 -14.38 0.96 -0.05
N VAL A 99 -13.83 -0.24 -0.22
CA VAL A 99 -14.12 -1.16 -1.33
C VAL A 99 -15.60 -1.49 -1.49
N GLU A 100 -16.36 -1.50 -0.41
CA GLU A 100 -17.81 -1.76 -0.46
C GLU A 100 -18.61 -0.56 -1.00
N THR A 101 -18.18 0.66 -0.72
CA THR A 101 -18.92 1.88 -1.10
C THR A 101 -18.57 2.39 -2.49
N ILE A 102 -17.49 1.88 -3.10
CA ILE A 102 -17.04 2.28 -4.44
C ILE A 102 -17.42 1.26 -5.53
N LYS A 103 -18.25 0.25 -5.20
CA LYS A 103 -18.79 -0.69 -6.19
C LYS A 103 -19.51 0.05 -7.33
N GLY A 104 -19.41 -0.48 -8.54
CA GLY A 104 -19.95 0.14 -9.77
C GLY A 104 -19.11 1.30 -10.30
N ARG A 105 -18.09 1.78 -9.59
CA ARG A 105 -17.24 2.90 -10.01
C ARG A 105 -15.98 2.42 -10.72
N ASP A 106 -15.48 3.25 -11.64
CA ASP A 106 -14.13 3.11 -12.16
C ASP A 106 -13.12 3.44 -11.06
N ILE A 107 -11.98 2.75 -11.03
CA ILE A 107 -10.94 2.93 -10.01
C ILE A 107 -9.61 3.21 -10.69
N VAL A 108 -8.92 4.25 -10.23
CA VAL A 108 -7.55 4.58 -10.64
C VAL A 108 -6.63 4.51 -9.42
N TYR A 109 -5.86 3.44 -9.33
CA TYR A 109 -4.78 3.29 -8.35
C TYR A 109 -3.54 4.04 -8.82
N VAL A 110 -2.92 4.80 -7.94
CA VAL A 110 -1.62 5.44 -8.18
C VAL A 110 -0.65 5.06 -7.08
N ALA A 111 0.35 4.27 -7.44
CA ALA A 111 1.36 3.77 -6.53
C ALA A 111 2.74 4.40 -6.78
N GLY A 112 3.45 4.78 -5.70
CA GLY A 112 4.84 5.18 -5.75
C GLY A 112 5.72 4.28 -4.88
N GLY A 113 6.68 3.56 -5.49
CA GLY A 113 7.61 2.69 -4.76
C GLY A 113 6.90 1.68 -3.86
N ILE A 114 7.25 1.67 -2.55
CA ILE A 114 6.64 0.74 -1.58
C ILE A 114 5.14 1.00 -1.33
N GLY A 115 4.60 2.15 -1.78
CA GLY A 115 3.15 2.40 -1.73
C GLY A 115 2.32 1.38 -2.52
N MET A 116 2.94 0.60 -3.40
CA MET A 116 2.27 -0.54 -4.03
C MET A 116 1.87 -1.64 -3.03
N ALA A 117 2.56 -1.75 -1.90
CA ALA A 117 2.30 -2.79 -0.90
C ALA A 117 0.87 -2.72 -0.29
N PRO A 118 0.41 -1.61 0.32
CA PRO A 118 -0.97 -1.52 0.78
C PRO A 118 -1.98 -1.53 -0.37
N LEU A 119 -1.64 -0.97 -1.54
CA LEU A 119 -2.54 -0.98 -2.71
C LEU A 119 -2.74 -2.38 -3.29
N ARG A 120 -1.73 -3.27 -3.23
CA ARG A 120 -1.84 -4.66 -3.68
C ARG A 120 -2.99 -5.40 -3.00
N SER A 121 -3.19 -5.18 -1.70
CA SER A 121 -4.31 -5.78 -0.95
C SER A 121 -5.66 -5.39 -1.56
N SER A 122 -5.86 -4.10 -1.82
CA SER A 122 -7.09 -3.58 -2.44
C SER A 122 -7.23 -3.98 -3.90
N LEU A 123 -6.16 -3.88 -4.68
CA LEU A 123 -6.15 -4.26 -6.09
C LEU A 123 -6.55 -5.74 -6.26
N ASN A 124 -5.92 -6.65 -5.53
CA ASN A 124 -6.22 -8.07 -5.62
C ASN A 124 -7.64 -8.39 -5.13
N TYR A 125 -8.15 -7.68 -4.11
CA TYR A 125 -9.56 -7.80 -3.70
C TYR A 125 -10.50 -7.37 -4.83
N VAL A 126 -10.26 -6.21 -5.44
CA VAL A 126 -11.08 -5.65 -6.52
C VAL A 126 -11.01 -6.53 -7.78
N LEU A 127 -9.84 -7.04 -8.14
CA LEU A 127 -9.69 -7.95 -9.28
C LEU A 127 -10.42 -9.28 -9.07
N HIS A 128 -10.37 -9.84 -7.86
CA HIS A 128 -11.14 -11.05 -7.52
C HIS A 128 -12.65 -10.83 -7.65
N ASN A 129 -13.12 -9.64 -7.29
CA ASN A 129 -14.54 -9.24 -7.36
C ASN A 129 -14.83 -8.33 -8.57
N LYS A 130 -14.08 -8.48 -9.66
CA LYS A 130 -14.06 -7.54 -10.80
C LYS A 130 -15.45 -7.19 -11.35
N LYS A 131 -16.40 -8.12 -11.31
CA LYS A 131 -17.77 -7.90 -11.80
C LYS A 131 -18.54 -6.84 -11.00
N GLU A 132 -18.08 -6.52 -9.79
CA GLU A 132 -18.72 -5.53 -8.92
C GLU A 132 -18.19 -4.12 -9.14
N PHE A 133 -17.14 -3.95 -9.96
CA PHE A 133 -16.47 -2.67 -10.19
C PHE A 133 -16.50 -2.29 -11.67
N GLY A 134 -16.28 -1.01 -11.95
CA GLY A 134 -16.08 -0.51 -13.30
C GLY A 134 -14.67 -0.83 -13.81
N ARG A 135 -14.12 0.07 -14.64
CA ARG A 135 -12.76 -0.05 -15.17
C ARG A 135 -11.73 0.10 -14.06
N ILE A 136 -10.76 -0.78 -14.04
CA ILE A 136 -9.66 -0.77 -13.08
C ILE A 136 -8.40 -0.34 -13.81
N THR A 137 -7.74 0.69 -13.28
CA THR A 137 -6.49 1.23 -13.79
C THR A 137 -5.47 1.30 -12.69
N VAL A 138 -4.24 0.93 -12.98
CA VAL A 138 -3.11 1.03 -12.06
C VAL A 138 -1.98 1.82 -12.73
N LEU A 139 -1.57 2.91 -12.10
CA LEU A 139 -0.43 3.72 -12.47
C LEU A 139 0.65 3.49 -11.40
N TYR A 140 1.72 2.78 -11.76
CA TYR A 140 2.78 2.43 -10.81
C TYR A 140 4.11 3.05 -11.21
N GLY A 141 4.72 3.81 -10.31
CA GLY A 141 6.02 4.43 -10.47
C GLY A 141 7.05 3.95 -9.44
N ALA A 142 8.30 3.77 -9.86
CA ALA A 142 9.44 3.53 -8.99
C ALA A 142 10.66 4.32 -9.45
N ARG A 143 11.72 4.44 -8.63
CA ARG A 143 12.92 5.18 -9.02
C ARG A 143 13.65 4.50 -10.17
N THR A 144 13.83 3.20 -10.07
CA THR A 144 14.51 2.37 -11.08
C THR A 144 13.76 1.05 -11.27
N PRO A 145 14.03 0.28 -12.34
CA PRO A 145 13.45 -1.06 -12.51
C PRO A 145 13.79 -2.03 -11.37
N ALA A 146 14.90 -1.81 -10.67
CA ALA A 146 15.30 -2.62 -9.51
C ALA A 146 14.45 -2.34 -8.26
N ASP A 147 13.79 -1.17 -8.18
CA ASP A 147 12.94 -0.75 -7.07
C ASP A 147 11.47 -1.17 -7.24
N LEU A 148 11.11 -1.76 -8.40
CA LEU A 148 9.76 -2.25 -8.66
C LEU A 148 9.46 -3.51 -7.82
N LEU A 149 8.32 -3.49 -7.12
CA LEU A 149 7.82 -4.59 -6.30
C LEU A 149 6.81 -5.43 -7.07
N PHE A 150 6.65 -6.69 -6.68
CA PHE A 150 5.64 -7.63 -7.22
C PHE A 150 5.72 -7.82 -8.74
N LYS A 151 6.93 -7.81 -9.29
CA LYS A 151 7.15 -7.98 -10.74
C LYS A 151 6.57 -9.30 -11.27
N GLU A 152 6.51 -10.30 -10.43
CA GLU A 152 5.91 -11.60 -10.70
C GLU A 152 4.39 -11.52 -10.95
N GLU A 153 3.72 -10.46 -10.51
CA GLU A 153 2.28 -10.24 -10.71
C GLU A 153 1.95 -9.34 -11.92
N PHE A 154 2.94 -8.70 -12.54
CA PHE A 154 2.72 -7.70 -13.59
C PHE A 154 1.98 -8.25 -14.81
N GLU A 155 2.34 -9.44 -15.26
CA GLU A 155 1.66 -10.09 -16.40
C GLU A 155 0.19 -10.35 -16.08
N ARG A 156 -0.09 -10.87 -14.88
CA ARG A 156 -1.47 -11.09 -14.43
C ARG A 156 -2.25 -9.80 -14.37
N TRP A 157 -1.69 -8.76 -13.73
CA TRP A 157 -2.37 -7.46 -13.63
C TRP A 157 -2.60 -6.81 -14.99
N ALA A 158 -1.64 -6.91 -15.91
CA ALA A 158 -1.79 -6.37 -17.25
C ALA A 158 -2.89 -7.08 -18.07
N ASN A 159 -3.14 -8.37 -17.80
CA ASN A 159 -4.23 -9.12 -18.42
C ASN A 159 -5.60 -8.81 -17.77
N GLU A 160 -5.63 -8.41 -16.52
CA GLU A 160 -6.86 -8.22 -15.75
C GLU A 160 -7.32 -6.76 -15.68
N CYS A 161 -6.42 -5.78 -15.82
CA CYS A 161 -6.73 -4.34 -15.73
C CYS A 161 -5.81 -3.50 -16.62
N ASN A 162 -6.08 -2.20 -16.74
CA ASN A 162 -5.17 -1.27 -17.39
C ASN A 162 -3.99 -0.97 -16.45
N PHE A 163 -2.89 -1.71 -16.64
CA PHE A 163 -1.70 -1.65 -15.78
C PHE A 163 -0.55 -0.93 -16.49
N LEU A 164 -0.21 0.28 -16.03
CA LEU A 164 0.86 1.10 -16.58
C LEU A 164 1.98 1.27 -15.53
N VAL A 165 3.21 1.01 -15.95
CA VAL A 165 4.40 1.12 -15.10
C VAL A 165 5.38 2.13 -15.69
N THR A 166 6.02 2.92 -14.82
CA THR A 166 7.09 3.83 -15.17
C THR A 166 8.23 3.77 -14.16
N VAL A 167 9.41 4.19 -14.57
CA VAL A 167 10.55 4.40 -13.66
C VAL A 167 11.13 5.78 -13.89
N ASP A 168 11.63 6.44 -12.82
CA ASP A 168 12.21 7.77 -12.93
C ASP A 168 13.50 7.73 -13.77
N SER A 169 14.22 6.61 -13.70
CA SER A 169 15.49 6.41 -14.43
C SER A 169 15.68 4.95 -14.83
N ASP A 170 16.19 4.74 -16.05
CA ASP A 170 16.61 3.42 -16.56
C ASP A 170 18.06 3.06 -16.12
N LYS A 171 18.67 3.79 -15.22
CA LYS A 171 20.06 3.53 -14.83
C LYS A 171 20.15 2.56 -13.66
N LEU A 172 21.08 1.61 -13.77
CA LEU A 172 21.54 0.79 -12.66
C LEU A 172 22.40 1.64 -11.70
N PRO A 173 22.70 1.16 -10.47
CA PRO A 173 23.55 1.87 -9.52
C PRO A 173 24.95 2.20 -10.03
N ASP A 174 25.47 1.42 -10.99
CA ASP A 174 26.76 1.67 -11.66
C ASP A 174 26.67 2.65 -12.84
N GLY A 175 25.49 3.25 -13.06
CA GLY A 175 25.23 4.23 -14.12
C GLY A 175 24.92 3.65 -15.50
N LYS A 176 24.99 2.33 -15.68
CA LYS A 176 24.67 1.68 -16.95
C LYS A 176 23.15 1.57 -17.17
N PRO A 177 22.69 1.52 -18.43
CA PRO A 177 21.28 1.21 -18.73
C PRO A 177 20.88 -0.15 -18.17
N SER A 178 19.68 -0.25 -17.58
CA SER A 178 19.15 -1.51 -17.05
C SER A 178 18.55 -2.42 -18.15
N GLY A 179 18.35 -1.87 -19.33
CA GLY A 179 17.60 -2.51 -20.42
C GLY A 179 16.08 -2.40 -20.26
N TRP A 180 15.60 -1.51 -19.41
CA TRP A 180 14.19 -1.23 -19.23
C TRP A 180 13.54 -0.76 -20.54
N LYS A 181 12.45 -1.40 -20.94
CA LYS A 181 11.70 -1.08 -22.17
C LYS A 181 10.36 -0.39 -21.92
N GLY A 182 10.02 -0.17 -20.64
CA GLY A 182 8.78 0.49 -20.25
C GLY A 182 8.89 2.01 -20.27
N ASN A 183 7.93 2.68 -19.62
CA ASN A 183 7.92 4.13 -19.55
C ASN A 183 9.03 4.66 -18.66
N ILE A 184 9.56 5.85 -18.99
CA ILE A 184 10.53 6.59 -18.19
C ILE A 184 9.91 7.94 -17.83
N GLY A 185 9.98 8.30 -16.56
CA GLY A 185 9.43 9.52 -15.98
C GLY A 185 8.66 9.23 -14.68
N VAL A 186 8.29 10.29 -13.97
CA VAL A 186 7.53 10.20 -12.71
C VAL A 186 6.12 9.67 -12.95
N VAL A 187 5.51 9.07 -11.92
CA VAL A 187 4.22 8.37 -12.04
C VAL A 187 3.11 9.23 -12.66
N THR A 188 3.14 10.54 -12.48
CA THR A 188 2.15 11.47 -13.05
C THR A 188 2.19 11.54 -14.59
N THR A 189 3.31 11.19 -15.22
CA THR A 189 3.39 11.14 -16.70
C THR A 189 2.48 10.07 -17.30
N LEU A 190 2.09 9.08 -16.51
CA LEU A 190 1.20 8.01 -16.94
C LEU A 190 -0.26 8.49 -17.14
N PHE A 191 -0.68 9.59 -16.50
CA PHE A 191 -2.03 10.14 -16.71
C PHE A 191 -2.26 10.55 -18.18
N ALA A 192 -1.23 11.07 -18.84
CA ALA A 192 -1.30 11.44 -20.26
C ALA A 192 -1.44 10.23 -21.21
N LYS A 193 -1.26 9.01 -20.71
CA LYS A 193 -1.42 7.76 -21.49
C LYS A 193 -2.80 7.15 -21.35
N LEU A 194 -3.67 7.75 -20.53
CA LEU A 194 -5.06 7.31 -20.40
C LEU A 194 -5.85 7.87 -21.60
N ASP A 195 -6.44 6.99 -22.39
CA ASP A 195 -7.23 7.31 -23.61
C ASP A 195 -8.73 7.44 -23.32
N TYR A 196 -9.11 7.59 -22.04
CA TYR A 196 -10.49 7.72 -21.58
C TYR A 196 -10.60 8.69 -20.41
N SER A 197 -11.82 9.22 -20.21
CA SER A 197 -12.10 10.12 -19.08
C SER A 197 -12.16 9.38 -17.76
N ILE A 198 -11.49 9.93 -16.76
CA ILE A 198 -11.50 9.43 -15.36
C ILE A 198 -12.26 10.36 -14.41
N LYS A 199 -13.03 11.34 -14.91
CA LYS A 199 -13.71 12.36 -14.09
C LYS A 199 -14.63 11.78 -13.01
N ASP A 200 -15.24 10.63 -13.29
CA ASP A 200 -16.15 9.95 -12.37
C ASP A 200 -15.48 8.78 -11.63
N ALA A 201 -14.17 8.60 -11.79
CA ALA A 201 -13.43 7.52 -11.14
C ALA A 201 -13.15 7.81 -9.66
N ILE A 202 -12.84 6.75 -8.94
CA ILE A 202 -12.26 6.80 -7.59
C ILE A 202 -10.74 6.78 -7.73
N GLY A 203 -10.07 7.80 -7.23
CA GLY A 203 -8.62 7.83 -7.12
C GLY A 203 -8.15 7.23 -5.79
N ILE A 204 -7.24 6.27 -5.85
CA ILE A 204 -6.63 5.66 -4.66
C ILE A 204 -5.12 5.79 -4.76
N VAL A 205 -4.50 6.52 -3.83
CA VAL A 205 -3.10 6.91 -3.90
C VAL A 205 -2.31 6.42 -2.69
N CYS A 206 -1.15 5.83 -2.93
CA CYS A 206 -0.18 5.53 -1.89
C CYS A 206 1.25 5.65 -2.41
N GLY A 207 2.13 6.27 -1.60
CA GLY A 207 3.54 6.41 -1.92
C GLY A 207 4.25 7.47 -1.08
N PRO A 208 5.45 7.89 -1.47
CA PRO A 208 6.20 8.93 -0.78
C PRO A 208 5.40 10.24 -0.69
N PRO A 209 5.56 11.04 0.38
CA PRO A 209 4.80 12.29 0.57
C PRO A 209 4.79 13.21 -0.65
N VAL A 210 5.89 13.30 -1.35
CA VAL A 210 6.04 14.17 -2.53
C VAL A 210 5.05 13.87 -3.65
N ILE A 211 4.60 12.62 -3.82
CA ILE A 211 3.72 12.29 -4.95
C ILE A 211 2.28 12.77 -4.76
N TYR A 212 1.80 12.85 -3.51
CA TYR A 212 0.38 13.17 -3.26
C TYR A 212 -0.02 14.49 -3.91
N LYS A 213 0.75 15.55 -3.69
CA LYS A 213 0.49 16.87 -4.26
C LYS A 213 0.33 16.83 -5.78
N PHE A 214 1.25 16.17 -6.47
CA PHE A 214 1.24 16.12 -7.94
C PHE A 214 0.15 15.19 -8.47
N VAL A 215 -0.07 14.05 -7.86
CA VAL A 215 -1.14 13.11 -8.26
C VAL A 215 -2.51 13.72 -8.05
N ILE A 216 -2.75 14.43 -6.94
CA ILE A 216 -4.01 15.14 -6.70
C ILE A 216 -4.23 16.21 -7.77
N GLN A 217 -3.18 16.94 -8.18
CA GLN A 217 -3.29 17.93 -9.27
C GLN A 217 -3.72 17.27 -10.59
N GLU A 218 -3.19 16.09 -10.94
CA GLU A 218 -3.61 15.36 -12.14
C GLU A 218 -5.07 14.89 -12.05
N PHE A 219 -5.51 14.37 -10.90
CA PHE A 219 -6.92 14.05 -10.70
C PHE A 219 -7.83 15.27 -10.83
N LYS A 220 -7.45 16.41 -10.26
CA LYS A 220 -8.21 17.67 -10.38
C LYS A 220 -8.29 18.16 -11.82
N LYS A 221 -7.19 18.12 -12.57
CA LYS A 221 -7.17 18.46 -14.02
C LYS A 221 -8.11 17.55 -14.81
N ALA A 222 -8.20 16.27 -14.43
CA ALA A 222 -9.12 15.31 -15.05
C ALA A 222 -10.57 15.46 -14.59
N GLY A 223 -10.87 16.38 -13.67
CA GLY A 223 -12.22 16.64 -13.16
C GLY A 223 -12.68 15.71 -12.05
N VAL A 224 -11.79 14.92 -11.43
CA VAL A 224 -12.13 14.04 -10.31
C VAL A 224 -12.41 14.87 -9.06
N PRO A 225 -13.58 14.72 -8.40
CA PRO A 225 -13.90 15.46 -7.19
C PRO A 225 -13.01 15.06 -6.02
N ASP A 226 -12.69 16.00 -5.13
CA ASP A 226 -11.88 15.75 -3.92
C ASP A 226 -12.45 14.61 -3.06
N SER A 227 -13.79 14.47 -3.02
CA SER A 227 -14.50 13.40 -2.29
C SER A 227 -14.35 12.00 -2.90
N SER A 228 -13.86 11.92 -4.13
CA SER A 228 -13.57 10.66 -4.81
C SER A 228 -12.09 10.27 -4.75
N ILE A 229 -11.24 11.00 -4.02
CA ILE A 229 -9.82 10.73 -3.89
C ILE A 229 -9.53 10.21 -2.48
N TYR A 230 -8.87 9.07 -2.39
CA TYR A 230 -8.46 8.43 -1.15
C TYR A 230 -6.94 8.32 -1.10
N LEU A 231 -6.37 8.70 0.03
CA LEU A 231 -4.93 8.70 0.27
C LEU A 231 -4.61 7.74 1.40
N SER A 232 -3.65 6.84 1.20
CA SER A 232 -3.11 6.02 2.27
C SER A 232 -1.86 6.72 2.83
N LEU A 233 -2.01 7.36 3.98
CA LEU A 233 -0.95 8.16 4.60
C LEU A 233 -0.15 7.34 5.61
N GLU A 234 1.12 7.65 5.73
CA GLU A 234 2.02 7.07 6.72
C GLU A 234 2.40 8.12 7.78
N ARG A 235 2.42 7.68 9.03
CA ARG A 235 2.93 8.44 10.18
C ARG A 235 3.65 7.49 11.12
N HIS A 236 4.53 8.04 11.94
CA HIS A 236 5.22 7.25 12.94
C HIS A 236 4.22 6.76 13.99
N MET A 237 3.91 5.46 13.99
CA MET A 237 2.98 4.84 14.93
C MET A 237 3.72 4.12 16.04
N LYS A 238 3.08 4.02 17.22
CA LYS A 238 3.58 3.23 18.35
C LYS A 238 2.49 2.38 18.99
N CYS A 239 1.34 2.95 19.37
CA CYS A 239 0.29 2.16 20.01
C CYS A 239 -0.63 1.45 19.02
N GLY A 240 -0.79 1.97 17.81
CA GLY A 240 -1.71 1.45 16.78
C GLY A 240 -3.20 1.68 17.04
N VAL A 241 -3.59 2.30 18.17
CA VAL A 241 -4.98 2.34 18.68
C VAL A 241 -5.40 3.73 19.19
N GLY A 242 -4.79 4.81 18.69
CA GLY A 242 -5.21 6.19 18.95
C GLY A 242 -4.88 6.75 20.35
N LYS A 243 -4.00 6.11 21.14
CA LYS A 243 -3.74 6.54 22.53
C LYS A 243 -2.48 7.40 22.72
N CYS A 244 -1.41 7.10 21.99
CA CYS A 244 -0.11 7.72 22.25
C CYS A 244 0.14 9.03 21.48
N GLN A 245 -0.72 9.37 20.54
CA GLN A 245 -0.71 10.57 19.70
C GLN A 245 0.50 10.72 18.74
N HIS A 246 1.41 9.74 18.66
CA HIS A 246 2.58 9.82 17.77
C HIS A 246 2.26 9.92 16.29
N CYS A 247 1.11 9.36 15.85
CA CYS A 247 0.68 9.36 14.48
C CYS A 247 -0.37 10.45 14.17
N GLN A 248 -0.41 11.49 14.97
CA GLN A 248 -1.37 12.58 14.87
C GLN A 248 -1.15 13.38 13.56
N ILE A 249 -2.25 13.72 12.91
CA ILE A 249 -2.37 14.68 11.82
C ILE A 249 -3.42 15.67 12.29
N ASN A 250 -3.01 16.79 12.88
CA ASN A 250 -3.90 17.75 13.54
C ASN A 250 -4.84 17.07 14.56
N ASN A 251 -6.14 16.96 14.29
CA ASN A 251 -7.14 16.34 15.16
C ASN A 251 -7.46 14.88 14.77
N LYS A 252 -6.70 14.26 13.88
CA LYS A 252 -6.84 12.88 13.44
C LYS A 252 -5.66 12.03 13.86
N TYR A 253 -5.89 10.75 14.11
CA TYR A 253 -4.83 9.78 14.36
C TYR A 253 -4.72 8.79 13.18
N CYS A 254 -3.58 8.74 12.53
CA CYS A 254 -3.38 7.86 11.38
C CYS A 254 -3.69 6.38 11.69
N CYS A 255 -3.42 5.92 12.91
CA CYS A 255 -3.70 4.55 13.32
C CYS A 255 -5.17 4.25 13.66
N LEU A 256 -6.01 5.28 13.88
CA LEU A 256 -7.42 5.13 14.29
C LEU A 256 -8.37 5.63 13.20
N ASP A 257 -8.12 6.87 12.71
CA ASP A 257 -8.96 7.52 11.69
C ASP A 257 -8.50 7.21 10.26
N GLY A 258 -7.26 6.71 10.11
CA GLY A 258 -6.61 6.28 8.87
C GLY A 258 -6.13 4.82 8.98
N PRO A 259 -5.12 4.40 8.21
CA PRO A 259 -4.24 5.20 7.34
C PRO A 259 -4.89 5.71 6.05
N VAL A 260 -6.04 5.18 5.67
CA VAL A 260 -6.76 5.60 4.48
C VAL A 260 -7.71 6.75 4.82
N PHE A 261 -7.49 7.89 4.19
CA PHE A 261 -8.29 9.09 4.38
C PHE A 261 -8.95 9.52 3.07
N ASN A 262 -10.18 10.02 3.15
CA ASN A 262 -10.77 10.77 2.05
C ASN A 262 -10.09 12.15 1.96
N TYR A 263 -9.62 12.53 0.76
CA TYR A 263 -8.90 13.79 0.58
C TYR A 263 -9.76 15.01 0.93
N ALA A 264 -11.06 14.99 0.66
CA ALA A 264 -11.95 16.10 1.00
C ALA A 264 -11.98 16.40 2.51
N GLU A 265 -11.77 15.37 3.36
CA GLU A 265 -11.81 15.51 4.82
C GLU A 265 -10.49 16.05 5.40
N ILE A 266 -9.36 15.82 4.71
CA ILE A 266 -8.03 16.16 5.25
C ILE A 266 -7.34 17.31 4.52
N LYS A 267 -7.83 17.75 3.36
CA LYS A 267 -7.18 18.78 2.52
C LYS A 267 -6.97 20.12 3.22
N GLN A 268 -7.74 20.42 4.27
CA GLN A 268 -7.63 21.64 5.07
C GLN A 268 -6.70 21.48 6.29
N LEU A 269 -6.22 20.26 6.56
CA LEU A 269 -5.33 20.00 7.69
C LEU A 269 -3.89 20.34 7.29
N PRO A 270 -3.21 21.30 7.96
CA PRO A 270 -1.90 21.80 7.55
C PRO A 270 -0.82 20.72 7.39
N GLU A 271 -0.91 19.62 8.13
CA GLU A 271 0.09 18.56 8.16
C GLU A 271 -0.33 17.31 7.38
N SER A 272 -1.41 17.38 6.60
CA SER A 272 -1.96 16.18 5.95
C SER A 272 -1.09 15.68 4.79
N ILE A 273 -0.54 16.61 3.97
CA ILE A 273 0.18 16.31 2.72
C ILE A 273 1.38 17.24 2.56
#